data_f9a3d8248050acdbd2edf580e949b881
#
_entry.id   f9a3d8248050acdbd2edf580e949b881
#
_cell.length_a   1.000
_cell.length_b   1.000
_cell.length_c   1.000
_cell.angle_alpha   90.00
_cell.angle_beta   90.00
_cell.angle_gamma   90.00
#
_symmetry.space_group_name_H-M   'P 1'
#
loop_
_entity.id
_entity.type
_entity.pdbx_description
1 polymer ?
#
loop_
_entity_poly.entity_id
_entity_poly.type
_entity_poly.pdbx_seq_one_letter_code
_entity_poly.pdbx_strand_id
1 'polypeptide(L)'
;PTLLAYSASKGALTTLTRNLGDTVMQEHGVRVNQVNPGWVLTENEAARKREHGLKEDWYRDIPKKFAPSGRIFHPEEIAVTVVHLLSSDCGPVSGQVIDLEQYPMIGRNPPKDQSTLPKE
;
A
#
# COMPACT_ATOMS: atom_id res chain seq x y z
N PRO A 1 -15.94 -12.49 -7.63
CA PRO A 1 -15.38 -11.14 -7.53
C PRO A 1 -15.67 -10.51 -6.18
N THR A 2 -15.06 -11.08 -5.12
CA THR A 2 -15.25 -10.66 -3.71
C THR A 2 -14.69 -9.26 -3.40
N LEU A 3 -13.86 -8.72 -4.29
CA LEU A 3 -13.21 -7.41 -4.13
C LEU A 3 -13.73 -6.31 -5.06
N LEU A 4 -14.87 -6.52 -5.75
CA LEU A 4 -15.37 -5.54 -6.71
C LEU A 4 -15.70 -4.19 -6.05
N ALA A 5 -16.48 -4.21 -4.98
CA ALA A 5 -16.83 -3.00 -4.24
C ALA A 5 -15.60 -2.30 -3.64
N TYR A 6 -14.66 -3.09 -3.09
CA TYR A 6 -13.39 -2.57 -2.60
C TYR A 6 -12.60 -1.89 -3.72
N SER A 7 -12.41 -2.56 -4.85
CA SER A 7 -11.66 -2.00 -6.00
C SER A 7 -12.33 -0.73 -6.54
N ALA A 8 -13.65 -0.72 -6.65
CA ALA A 8 -14.40 0.47 -7.08
C ALA A 8 -14.20 1.64 -6.10
N SER A 9 -14.27 1.40 -4.78
CA SER A 9 -14.05 2.43 -3.76
C SER A 9 -12.64 3.02 -3.82
N LYS A 10 -11.62 2.17 -4.04
CA LYS A 10 -10.22 2.62 -4.15
C LYS A 10 -9.94 3.35 -5.46
N GLY A 11 -10.59 2.95 -6.55
CA GLY A 11 -10.54 3.70 -7.81
C GLY A 11 -11.18 5.08 -7.68
N ALA A 12 -12.33 5.17 -7.01
CA ALA A 12 -12.98 6.44 -6.72
C ALA A 12 -12.09 7.36 -5.88
N LEU A 13 -11.42 6.82 -4.85
CA LEU A 13 -10.47 7.58 -4.02
C LEU A 13 -9.32 8.16 -4.86
N THR A 14 -8.78 7.39 -5.80
CA THR A 14 -7.74 7.85 -6.72
C THR A 14 -8.20 9.05 -7.56
N THR A 15 -9.38 8.98 -8.13
CA THR A 15 -9.96 10.07 -8.92
C THR A 15 -10.23 11.31 -8.05
N LEU A 16 -10.80 11.10 -6.87
CA LEU A 16 -11.06 12.16 -5.89
C LEU A 16 -9.77 12.89 -5.48
N THR A 17 -8.71 12.15 -5.20
CA THR A 17 -7.40 12.71 -4.82
C THR A 17 -6.85 13.65 -5.89
N ARG A 18 -6.95 13.26 -7.16
CA ARG A 18 -6.49 14.09 -8.28
C ARG A 18 -7.31 15.37 -8.41
N ASN A 19 -8.64 15.27 -8.34
CA ASN A 19 -9.53 16.43 -8.44
C ASN A 19 -9.34 17.38 -7.25
N LEU A 20 -9.34 16.87 -6.03
CA LEU A 20 -9.12 17.69 -4.84
C LEU A 20 -7.71 18.29 -4.79
N GLY A 21 -6.69 17.51 -5.23
CA GLY A 21 -5.32 17.98 -5.27
C GLY A 21 -5.10 19.19 -6.17
N ASP A 22 -5.90 19.31 -7.22
CA ASP A 22 -5.93 20.48 -8.09
C ASP A 22 -6.76 21.62 -7.45
N THR A 23 -8.06 21.39 -7.20
CA THR A 23 -9.01 22.40 -6.76
C THR A 23 -8.63 23.02 -5.41
N VAL A 24 -8.37 22.18 -4.41
CA VAL A 24 -8.08 22.66 -3.05
C VAL A 24 -6.71 23.34 -2.97
N MET A 25 -5.77 22.92 -3.81
CA MET A 25 -4.48 23.60 -3.93
C MET A 25 -4.64 25.00 -4.51
N GLN A 26 -5.46 25.18 -5.55
CA GLN A 26 -5.73 26.48 -6.16
C GLN A 26 -6.48 27.43 -5.21
N GLU A 27 -7.50 26.92 -4.54
CA GLU A 27 -8.41 27.76 -3.74
C GLU A 27 -7.85 28.07 -2.33
N HIS A 28 -7.10 27.11 -1.75
CA HIS A 28 -6.74 27.17 -0.33
C HIS A 28 -5.26 26.91 -0.05
N GLY A 29 -4.45 26.61 -1.06
CA GLY A 29 -3.04 26.27 -0.87
C GLY A 29 -2.81 24.95 -0.12
N VAL A 30 -3.83 24.09 -0.06
CA VAL A 30 -3.76 22.80 0.64
C VAL A 30 -3.42 21.69 -0.33
N ARG A 31 -2.40 20.91 0.00
CA ARG A 31 -1.98 19.77 -0.80
C ARG A 31 -2.77 18.51 -0.43
N VAL A 32 -3.23 17.77 -1.42
CA VAL A 32 -3.92 16.48 -1.25
C VAL A 32 -3.21 15.44 -2.07
N ASN A 33 -2.66 14.44 -1.43
CA ASN A 33 -1.96 13.33 -2.07
C ASN A 33 -2.46 11.98 -1.52
N GLN A 34 -2.28 10.92 -2.28
CA GLN A 34 -2.63 9.56 -1.91
C GLN A 34 -1.40 8.67 -1.92
N VAL A 35 -1.29 7.84 -0.90
CA VAL A 35 -0.33 6.75 -0.85
C VAL A 35 -1.10 5.43 -0.91
N ASN A 36 -0.71 4.56 -1.81
CA ASN A 36 -1.21 3.19 -1.92
C ASN A 36 -0.14 2.26 -1.37
N PRO A 37 -0.24 1.84 -0.10
CA PRO A 37 0.73 0.90 0.46
C PRO A 37 0.55 -0.47 -0.16
N GLY A 38 1.68 -1.14 -0.41
CA GLY A 38 1.70 -2.53 -0.78
C GLY A 38 1.34 -3.46 0.39
N TRP A 39 1.95 -4.62 0.44
CA TRP A 39 1.69 -5.58 1.51
C TRP A 39 2.46 -5.19 2.79
N VAL A 40 1.74 -4.70 3.78
CA VAL A 40 2.29 -4.14 5.03
C VAL A 40 1.90 -5.01 6.23
N LEU A 41 2.83 -5.19 7.15
CA LEU A 41 2.62 -5.87 8.43
C LEU A 41 1.82 -4.98 9.38
N THR A 42 0.49 -5.13 9.35
CA THR A 42 -0.41 -4.50 10.30
C THR A 42 -0.86 -5.51 11.36
N GLU A 43 -1.38 -5.05 12.50
CA GLU A 43 -1.94 -5.93 13.54
C GLU A 43 -3.04 -6.84 12.98
N ASN A 44 -3.93 -6.29 12.13
CA ASN A 44 -4.99 -7.06 11.49
C ASN A 44 -4.43 -8.13 10.52
N GLU A 45 -3.38 -7.79 9.77
CA GLU A 45 -2.74 -8.77 8.88
C GLU A 45 -2.06 -9.87 9.68
N ALA A 46 -1.36 -9.52 10.76
CA ALA A 46 -0.73 -10.49 11.65
C ALA A 46 -1.76 -11.41 12.31
N ALA A 47 -2.87 -10.86 12.81
CA ALA A 47 -3.96 -11.65 13.40
C ALA A 47 -4.56 -12.61 12.38
N ARG A 48 -4.90 -12.12 11.18
CA ARG A 48 -5.45 -12.94 10.10
C ARG A 48 -4.52 -14.09 9.70
N LYS A 49 -3.22 -13.84 9.67
CA LYS A 49 -2.24 -14.87 9.30
C LYS A 49 -2.06 -15.92 10.40
N ARG A 50 -2.12 -15.53 11.67
CA ARG A 50 -2.19 -16.49 12.78
C ARG A 50 -3.41 -17.40 12.69
N GLU A 51 -4.58 -16.83 12.41
CA GLU A 51 -5.82 -17.62 12.19
C GLU A 51 -5.68 -18.61 11.02
N HIS A 52 -4.84 -18.30 10.03
CA HIS A 52 -4.53 -19.19 8.92
C HIS A 52 -3.41 -20.21 9.24
N GLY A 53 -2.92 -20.27 10.47
CA GLY A 53 -1.90 -21.20 10.92
C GLY A 53 -0.49 -20.89 10.40
N LEU A 54 -0.17 -19.63 10.15
CA LEU A 54 1.19 -19.22 9.80
C LEU A 54 2.01 -18.98 11.07
N LYS A 55 3.32 -19.23 10.98
CA LYS A 55 4.28 -18.91 12.06
C LYS A 55 4.22 -17.45 12.46
N GLU A 56 4.66 -17.13 13.67
CA GLU A 56 4.67 -15.76 14.17
C GLU A 56 5.56 -14.82 13.33
N ASP A 57 6.67 -15.35 12.81
CA ASP A 57 7.65 -14.61 12.00
C ASP A 57 7.46 -14.79 10.47
N TRP A 58 6.31 -15.30 10.03
CA TRP A 58 5.99 -15.60 8.62
C TRP A 58 6.35 -14.46 7.66
N TYR A 59 6.28 -13.21 8.10
CA TYR A 59 6.50 -12.01 7.29
C TYR A 59 7.97 -11.76 6.91
N ARG A 60 8.90 -12.50 7.52
CA ARG A 60 10.36 -12.38 7.29
C ARG A 60 10.87 -13.29 6.18
N ASP A 61 10.09 -14.28 5.79
CA ASP A 61 10.47 -15.27 4.77
C ASP A 61 9.31 -15.47 3.79
N ILE A 62 9.14 -14.49 2.92
CA ILE A 62 8.11 -14.50 1.88
C ILE A 62 8.73 -14.91 0.55
N PRO A 63 8.15 -15.90 -0.16
CA PRO A 63 8.64 -16.26 -1.48
C PRO A 63 8.76 -15.02 -2.38
N LYS A 64 9.90 -14.87 -3.05
CA LYS A 64 10.23 -13.69 -3.87
C LYS A 64 9.22 -13.41 -5.01
N LYS A 65 8.44 -14.42 -5.39
CA LYS A 65 7.32 -14.25 -6.33
C LYS A 65 6.20 -13.34 -5.79
N PHE A 66 6.04 -13.26 -4.45
CA PHE A 66 5.05 -12.40 -3.78
C PHE A 66 5.68 -11.11 -3.26
N ALA A 67 6.90 -11.19 -2.73
CA ALA A 67 7.64 -10.06 -2.21
C ALA A 67 9.11 -10.15 -2.67
N PRO A 68 9.54 -9.38 -3.67
CA PRO A 68 10.91 -9.47 -4.24
C PRO A 68 12.04 -9.33 -3.23
N SER A 69 11.84 -8.58 -2.13
CA SER A 69 12.82 -8.47 -1.04
C SER A 69 12.86 -9.69 -0.12
N GLY A 70 11.92 -10.63 -0.25
CA GLY A 70 11.74 -11.78 0.65
C GLY A 70 10.95 -11.47 1.93
N ARG A 71 10.48 -10.25 2.12
CA ARG A 71 9.67 -9.83 3.27
C ARG A 71 8.60 -8.85 2.86
N ILE A 72 7.61 -8.59 3.73
CA ILE A 72 6.63 -7.52 3.54
C ILE A 72 7.12 -6.21 4.17
N PHE A 73 6.43 -5.11 3.87
CA PHE A 73 6.74 -3.81 4.47
C PHE A 73 6.40 -3.77 5.96
N HIS A 74 7.18 -2.98 6.70
CA HIS A 74 6.79 -2.49 8.01
C HIS A 74 6.06 -1.14 7.89
N PRO A 75 5.13 -0.81 8.81
CA PRO A 75 4.40 0.45 8.77
C PRO A 75 5.29 1.69 8.73
N GLU A 76 6.43 1.65 9.44
CA GLU A 76 7.41 2.73 9.50
C GLU A 76 8.01 3.05 8.13
N GLU A 77 8.17 2.05 7.26
CA GLU A 77 8.70 2.24 5.91
C GLU A 77 7.72 3.02 5.01
N ILE A 78 6.42 2.82 5.23
CA ILE A 78 5.36 3.60 4.56
C ILE A 78 5.31 5.01 5.14
N ALA A 79 5.45 5.14 6.46
CA ALA A 79 5.39 6.42 7.16
C ALA A 79 6.45 7.42 6.68
N VAL A 80 7.63 6.99 6.26
CA VAL A 80 8.68 7.87 5.70
C VAL A 80 8.15 8.68 4.52
N THR A 81 7.47 8.04 3.57
CA THR A 81 6.87 8.75 2.42
C THR A 81 5.73 9.67 2.85
N VAL A 82 4.89 9.23 3.78
CA VAL A 82 3.79 10.06 4.29
C VAL A 82 4.33 11.33 4.97
N VAL A 83 5.34 11.21 5.83
CA VAL A 83 6.00 12.34 6.49
C VAL A 83 6.61 13.30 5.46
N HIS A 84 7.29 12.76 4.43
CA HIS A 84 7.83 13.60 3.36
C HIS A 84 6.72 14.38 2.63
N LEU A 85 5.62 13.73 2.25
CA LEU A 85 4.48 14.40 1.60
C LEU A 85 3.84 15.48 2.47
N LEU A 86 3.88 15.33 3.79
CA LEU A 86 3.35 16.32 4.75
C LEU A 86 4.32 17.47 5.01
N SER A 87 5.61 17.27 4.78
CA SER A 87 6.64 18.28 5.04
C SER A 87 6.64 19.40 4.00
N SER A 88 7.24 20.54 4.37
CA SER A 88 7.51 21.64 3.43
C SER A 88 8.50 21.25 2.32
N ASP A 89 9.37 20.27 2.59
CA ASP A 89 10.40 19.82 1.64
C ASP A 89 9.82 19.14 0.40
N CYS A 90 8.58 18.66 0.50
CA CYS A 90 7.84 18.13 -0.65
C CYS A 90 7.49 19.22 -1.69
N GLY A 91 7.57 20.52 -1.31
CA GLY A 91 7.18 21.62 -2.20
C GLY A 91 5.69 21.58 -2.58
N PRO A 92 5.31 22.10 -3.78
CA PRO A 92 3.92 22.21 -4.20
C PRO A 92 3.34 20.92 -4.79
N VAL A 93 3.83 19.74 -4.39
CA VAL A 93 3.34 18.45 -4.89
C VAL A 93 1.93 18.19 -4.37
N SER A 94 0.94 18.14 -5.28
CA SER A 94 -0.46 17.89 -4.97
C SER A 94 -1.12 17.06 -6.07
N GLY A 95 -2.18 16.33 -5.74
CA GLY A 95 -2.92 15.46 -6.67
C GLY A 95 -2.19 14.18 -7.05
N GLN A 96 -1.10 13.84 -6.38
CA GLN A 96 -0.31 12.66 -6.70
C GLN A 96 -0.86 11.40 -6.04
N VAL A 97 -0.73 10.30 -6.76
CA VAL A 97 -1.05 8.95 -6.28
C VAL A 97 0.24 8.14 -6.36
N ILE A 98 0.75 7.74 -5.21
CA ILE A 98 2.04 7.09 -5.07
C ILE A 98 1.85 5.64 -4.64
N ASP A 99 2.26 4.71 -5.49
CA ASP A 99 2.26 3.29 -5.18
C ASP A 99 3.57 2.93 -4.46
N LEU A 100 3.45 2.53 -3.20
CA LEU A 100 4.56 2.02 -2.39
C LEU A 100 4.53 0.50 -2.40
N GLU A 101 4.96 -0.08 -3.51
CA GLU A 101 5.01 -1.53 -3.69
C GLU A 101 6.42 -1.96 -4.09
N GLN A 102 6.76 -3.21 -3.82
CA GLN A 102 8.08 -3.76 -4.13
C GLN A 102 8.27 -4.08 -5.62
N TYR A 103 7.22 -4.00 -6.41
CA TYR A 103 7.22 -4.31 -7.84
C TYR A 103 6.20 -3.45 -8.59
N PRO A 104 6.36 -3.26 -9.89
CA PRO A 104 5.35 -2.58 -10.70
C PRO A 104 4.01 -3.32 -10.65
N MET A 105 2.93 -2.61 -10.36
CA MET A 105 1.58 -3.19 -10.33
C MET A 105 1.14 -3.67 -11.71
N ILE A 106 1.60 -3.01 -12.77
CA ILE A 106 1.24 -3.35 -14.15
C ILE A 106 2.06 -4.56 -14.62
N GLY A 107 1.38 -5.57 -15.13
CA GLY A 107 2.00 -6.76 -15.71
C GLY A 107 2.46 -7.80 -14.70
N ARG A 108 2.19 -7.60 -13.41
CA ARG A 108 2.50 -8.57 -12.37
C ARG A 108 1.29 -8.87 -11.49
N ASN A 109 0.66 -9.99 -11.74
CA ASN A 109 -0.34 -10.58 -10.86
C ASN A 109 0.22 -11.88 -10.30
N PRO A 110 0.90 -11.87 -9.14
CA PRO A 110 1.35 -13.10 -8.52
C PRO A 110 0.14 -13.99 -8.22
N PRO A 111 0.25 -15.29 -8.38
CA PRO A 111 -0.82 -16.21 -8.00
C PRO A 111 -1.23 -15.97 -6.55
N LYS A 112 -2.52 -15.96 -6.26
CA LYS A 112 -3.05 -15.81 -4.89
C LYS A 112 -2.86 -17.07 -4.04
N ASP A 113 -2.07 -18.01 -4.48
CA ASP A 113 -1.77 -19.23 -3.74
C ASP A 113 -0.79 -18.91 -2.58
N GLN A 114 -1.32 -18.93 -1.38
CA GLN A 114 -0.56 -18.74 -0.14
C GLN A 114 -0.11 -20.08 0.49
N SER A 115 -0.31 -21.20 -0.19
CA SER A 115 0.08 -22.52 0.32
C SER A 115 1.60 -22.67 0.52
N THR A 116 2.37 -21.81 -0.15
CA THR A 116 3.84 -21.78 -0.07
C THR A 116 4.39 -20.84 1.00
N LEU A 117 3.54 -20.16 1.76
CA LEU A 117 3.98 -19.36 2.91
C LEU A 117 4.36 -20.29 4.07
N PRO A 118 5.37 -19.90 4.88
CA PRO A 118 5.80 -20.71 6.04
C PRO A 118 4.63 -20.94 7.00
N LYS A 119 4.37 -22.20 7.31
CA LYS A 119 3.40 -22.65 8.31
C LYS A 119 4.11 -23.25 9.50
N GLU A 120 3.45 -23.24 10.66
CA GLU A 120 3.92 -23.94 11.86
C GLU A 120 3.89 -25.46 11.66
#